data_6179c082406cc8d598fe6ad463d87f08
#
_entry.id   6179c082406cc8d598fe6ad463d87f08
#
_cell.length_a   1.000
_cell.length_b   1.000
_cell.length_c   1.000
_cell.angle_alpha   90.00
_cell.angle_beta   90.00
_cell.angle_gamma   90.00
#
_symmetry.space_group_name_H-M   'P 1'
#
loop_
_entity.id
_entity.type
_entity.pdbx_description
1 polymer ?
#
loop_
_entity_poly.entity_id
_entity_poly.type
_entity_poly.pdbx_seq_one_letter_code
_entity_poly.pdbx_strand_id
1 'polypeptide(L)'
;MPYVYLIGDAGQDNTFKIGMTRGDVNKRIKQLQTGNGEEIYLVNYYETDYPFFVERLLHKKFYPKQKKNEWFNLDINDIVDFKQHCKNIEETAEALKENPFSKGLLK
;
A
#
# COMPACT_ATOMS: atom_id res chain seq x y z
N MET A 1 10.92 -9.29 -6.22
CA MET A 1 9.64 -9.61 -5.59
C MET A 1 8.85 -8.32 -5.40
N PRO A 2 7.57 -8.28 -5.84
CA PRO A 2 6.78 -7.06 -5.66
C PRO A 2 6.20 -6.95 -4.24
N TYR A 3 6.08 -5.71 -3.78
CA TYR A 3 5.59 -5.43 -2.43
C TYR A 3 4.63 -4.25 -2.44
N VAL A 4 3.65 -4.29 -1.54
CA VAL A 4 2.87 -3.12 -1.13
C VAL A 4 3.42 -2.70 0.23
N TYR A 5 3.65 -1.41 0.44
CA TYR A 5 4.25 -0.92 1.67
C TYR A 5 3.42 0.14 2.35
N LEU A 6 3.61 0.25 3.66
CA LEU A 6 3.02 1.27 4.50
C LEU A 6 4.14 2.05 5.15
N ILE A 7 4.21 3.34 4.88
CA ILE A 7 5.24 4.25 5.36
C ILE A 7 4.60 5.31 6.25
N GLY A 8 5.26 5.63 7.36
CA GLY A 8 4.85 6.73 8.22
C GLY A 8 5.66 7.99 7.99
N ASP A 9 5.07 9.14 8.29
CA ASP A 9 5.71 10.45 8.25
C ASP A 9 5.97 10.90 9.69
N ALA A 10 7.25 11.04 10.05
CA ALA A 10 7.63 11.40 11.43
C ALA A 10 7.21 12.82 11.81
N GLY A 11 6.95 13.68 10.84
CA GLY A 11 6.54 15.06 11.09
C GLY A 11 5.04 15.25 11.24
N GLN A 12 4.24 14.23 10.97
CA GLN A 12 2.78 14.32 11.02
C GLN A 12 2.17 13.06 11.63
N ASP A 13 1.46 13.25 12.75
CA ASP A 13 0.79 12.14 13.42
C ASP A 13 -0.28 11.52 12.52
N ASN A 14 -0.42 10.19 12.61
CA ASN A 14 -1.44 9.43 11.90
C ASN A 14 -1.42 9.58 10.37
N THR A 15 -0.29 10.03 9.82
CA THR A 15 -0.14 10.25 8.38
C THR A 15 0.73 9.14 7.80
N PHE A 16 0.16 8.38 6.85
CA PHE A 16 0.80 7.20 6.29
C PHE A 16 0.63 7.16 4.77
N LYS A 17 1.65 6.64 4.10
CA LYS A 17 1.62 6.45 2.65
C LYS A 17 1.49 4.97 2.34
N ILE A 18 0.58 4.66 1.42
CA ILE A 18 0.42 3.31 0.87
C ILE A 18 0.91 3.34 -0.58
N GLY A 19 1.93 2.55 -0.88
CA GLY A 19 2.49 2.49 -2.21
C GLY A 19 2.94 1.08 -2.55
N MET A 20 3.50 0.93 -3.74
CA MET A 20 4.03 -0.36 -4.20
C MET A 20 5.42 -0.21 -4.81
N THR A 21 6.15 -1.29 -4.82
CA THR A 21 7.42 -1.38 -5.54
C THR A 21 7.58 -2.81 -6.08
N ARG A 22 8.23 -2.94 -7.22
CA ARG A 22 8.58 -4.23 -7.79
C ARG A 22 9.99 -4.67 -7.39
N GLY A 23 10.71 -3.80 -6.67
CA GLY A 23 12.06 -4.07 -6.21
C GLY A 23 12.19 -4.05 -4.71
N ASP A 24 13.38 -3.76 -4.24
CA ASP A 24 13.70 -3.72 -2.81
C ASP A 24 12.95 -2.60 -2.10
N VAL A 25 12.23 -2.94 -1.01
CA VAL A 25 11.44 -1.97 -0.24
C VAL A 25 12.34 -0.91 0.38
N ASN A 26 13.46 -1.29 0.97
CA ASN A 26 14.35 -0.33 1.62
C ASN A 26 14.95 0.66 0.62
N LYS A 27 15.30 0.17 -0.57
CA LYS A 27 15.79 1.03 -1.64
C LYS A 27 14.72 2.05 -2.07
N ARG A 28 13.49 1.58 -2.19
CA ARG A 28 12.36 2.45 -2.54
C ARG A 28 12.14 3.55 -1.49
N ILE A 29 12.23 3.18 -0.21
CA ILE A 29 12.09 4.14 0.89
C ILE A 29 13.18 5.21 0.81
N LYS A 30 14.42 4.83 0.53
CA LYS A 30 15.51 5.80 0.35
C LYS A 30 15.24 6.78 -0.79
N GLN A 31 14.69 6.28 -1.89
CA GLN A 31 14.32 7.12 -3.02
C GLN A 31 13.22 8.12 -2.62
N LEU A 32 12.21 7.65 -1.90
CA LEU A 32 11.11 8.48 -1.44
C LEU A 32 11.59 9.52 -0.43
N GLN A 33 12.52 9.15 0.45
CA GLN A 33 13.07 10.07 1.45
C GLN A 33 13.75 11.26 0.78
N THR A 34 14.42 11.06 -0.33
CA THR A 34 15.11 12.13 -1.07
C THR A 34 14.15 13.25 -1.47
N GLY A 35 12.91 12.90 -1.82
CA GLY A 35 11.91 13.89 -2.23
C GLY A 35 10.99 14.35 -1.12
N ASN A 36 11.21 13.89 0.13
CA ASN A 36 10.31 14.21 1.24
C ASN A 36 11.03 15.08 2.27
N GLY A 37 10.40 16.19 2.68
CA GLY A 37 10.99 17.14 3.62
C GLY A 37 11.09 16.63 5.05
N GLU A 38 10.24 15.69 5.44
CA GLU A 38 10.24 15.09 6.76
C GLU A 38 10.78 13.67 6.69
N GLU A 39 11.28 13.17 7.83
CA GLU A 39 11.73 11.79 7.91
C GLU A 39 10.57 10.83 7.73
N ILE A 40 10.76 9.82 6.89
CA ILE A 40 9.79 8.75 6.68
C ILE A 40 10.36 7.44 7.22
N TYR A 41 9.47 6.52 7.59
CA TYR A 41 9.88 5.23 8.13
C TYR A 41 8.94 4.12 7.67
N LEU A 42 9.50 2.92 7.50
CA LEU A 42 8.72 1.75 7.10
C LEU A 42 7.92 1.25 8.30
N VAL A 43 6.61 1.15 8.14
CA VAL A 43 5.72 0.59 9.16
C VAL A 43 5.48 -0.89 8.90
N ASN A 44 5.17 -1.24 7.66
CA ASN A 44 4.89 -2.61 7.28
C ASN A 44 5.00 -2.78 5.77
N TYR A 45 5.05 -4.02 5.32
CA TYR A 45 5.02 -4.34 3.88
C TYR A 45 4.42 -5.72 3.69
N TYR A 46 3.93 -5.97 2.48
CA TYR A 46 3.30 -7.22 2.11
C TYR A 46 3.75 -7.63 0.72
N GLU A 47 4.33 -8.82 0.60
CA GLU A 47 4.75 -9.37 -0.68
C GLU A 47 3.52 -9.96 -1.39
N THR A 48 3.34 -9.60 -2.67
CA THR A 48 2.18 -10.08 -3.43
C THR A 48 2.50 -10.10 -4.92
N ASP A 49 1.90 -11.06 -5.62
CA ASP A 49 1.98 -11.12 -7.08
C ASP A 49 1.06 -10.08 -7.75
N TYR A 50 0.22 -9.40 -6.97
CA TYR A 50 -0.75 -8.42 -7.48
C TYR A 50 -0.55 -7.05 -6.84
N PRO A 51 0.66 -6.47 -6.91
CA PRO A 51 0.93 -5.24 -6.17
C PRO A 51 0.06 -4.07 -6.59
N PHE A 52 -0.17 -3.89 -7.88
CA PHE A 52 -1.00 -2.81 -8.39
C PHE A 52 -2.45 -2.95 -7.92
N PHE A 53 -2.99 -4.16 -8.01
CA PHE A 53 -4.37 -4.42 -7.60
C PHE A 53 -4.55 -4.18 -6.09
N VAL A 54 -3.62 -4.72 -5.28
CA VAL A 54 -3.69 -4.57 -3.82
C VAL A 54 -3.58 -3.09 -3.43
N GLU A 55 -2.60 -2.37 -3.98
CA GLU A 55 -2.44 -0.95 -3.71
C GLU A 55 -3.71 -0.17 -4.04
N ARG A 56 -4.23 -0.40 -5.24
CA ARG A 56 -5.41 0.32 -5.72
C ARG A 56 -6.63 0.08 -4.84
N LEU A 57 -6.87 -1.16 -4.40
CA LEU A 57 -8.01 -1.45 -3.54
C LEU A 57 -7.80 -0.94 -2.12
N LEU A 58 -6.57 -0.89 -1.64
CA LEU A 58 -6.28 -0.23 -0.35
C LEU A 58 -6.57 1.27 -0.45
N HIS A 59 -6.15 1.92 -1.53
CA HIS A 59 -6.45 3.34 -1.74
C HIS A 59 -7.96 3.59 -1.78
N LYS A 60 -8.70 2.70 -2.43
CA LYS A 60 -10.15 2.80 -2.50
C LYS A 60 -10.78 2.59 -1.12
N LYS A 61 -10.31 1.60 -0.37
CA LYS A 61 -10.79 1.31 0.99
C LYS A 61 -10.60 2.50 1.92
N PHE A 62 -9.44 3.15 1.85
CA PHE A 62 -9.09 4.25 2.72
C PHE A 62 -9.37 5.63 2.13
N TYR A 63 -10.04 5.69 0.98
CA TYR A 63 -10.36 6.95 0.32
C TYR A 63 -10.98 8.00 1.26
N PRO A 64 -11.94 7.65 2.13
CA PRO A 64 -12.50 8.64 3.08
C PRO A 64 -11.49 9.24 4.04
N LYS A 65 -10.31 8.60 4.20
CA LYS A 65 -9.24 9.07 5.08
C LYS A 65 -8.08 9.69 4.30
N GLN A 66 -8.23 9.85 2.98
CA GLN A 66 -7.17 10.41 2.15
C GLN A 66 -6.89 11.86 2.51
N LYS A 67 -5.61 12.19 2.64
CA LYS A 67 -5.14 13.56 2.88
C LYS A 67 -4.70 14.19 1.56
N LYS A 68 -3.73 13.57 0.90
CA LYS A 68 -3.18 14.08 -0.36
C LYS A 68 -2.49 12.95 -1.10
N ASN A 69 -2.85 12.72 -2.36
CA ASN A 69 -2.25 11.69 -3.20
C ASN A 69 -2.32 10.32 -2.53
N GLU A 70 -1.17 9.70 -2.27
CA GLU A 70 -1.09 8.37 -1.65
C GLU A 70 -0.97 8.43 -0.13
N TRP A 71 -1.14 9.61 0.47
CA TRP A 71 -1.07 9.82 1.92
C TRP A 71 -2.45 9.80 2.55
N PHE A 72 -2.57 9.08 3.67
CA PHE A 72 -3.84 8.82 4.35
C PHE A 72 -3.72 9.07 5.86
N ASN A 73 -4.81 9.50 6.47
CA ASN A 73 -4.91 9.63 7.92
C ASN A 73 -5.44 8.31 8.48
N LEU A 74 -4.55 7.42 8.92
CA LEU A 74 -4.90 6.08 9.39
C LEU A 74 -4.83 5.99 10.90
N ASP A 75 -5.75 5.22 11.50
CA ASP A 75 -5.73 4.96 12.93
C ASP A 75 -4.97 3.65 13.23
N ILE A 76 -4.84 3.34 14.51
CA ILE A 76 -4.08 2.17 14.96
C ILE A 76 -4.66 0.86 14.42
N ASN A 77 -5.98 0.77 14.30
CA ASN A 77 -6.62 -0.43 13.79
C ASN A 77 -6.30 -0.64 12.31
N ASP A 78 -6.31 0.44 11.52
CA ASP A 78 -5.95 0.38 10.11
C ASP A 78 -4.51 -0.16 9.95
N ILE A 79 -3.60 0.30 10.81
CA ILE A 79 -2.19 -0.07 10.75
C ILE A 79 -1.99 -1.52 11.18
N VAL A 80 -2.59 -1.91 12.28
CA VAL A 80 -2.48 -3.27 12.82
C VAL A 80 -3.00 -4.29 11.83
N ASP A 81 -4.09 -3.96 11.14
CA ASP A 81 -4.75 -4.87 10.21
C ASP A 81 -4.22 -4.76 8.77
N PHE A 82 -3.14 -4.01 8.54
CA PHE A 82 -2.62 -3.78 7.19
C PHE A 82 -2.41 -5.07 6.41
N LYS A 83 -1.69 -6.03 6.99
CA LYS A 83 -1.40 -7.31 6.30
C LYS A 83 -2.68 -8.10 6.04
N GLN A 84 -3.62 -8.06 6.97
CA GLN A 84 -4.89 -8.77 6.79
C GLN A 84 -5.70 -8.15 5.65
N HIS A 85 -5.71 -6.83 5.53
CA HIS A 85 -6.36 -6.15 4.41
C HIS A 85 -5.71 -6.55 3.08
N CYS A 86 -4.37 -6.57 3.04
CA CYS A 86 -3.64 -7.00 1.84
C CYS A 86 -3.99 -8.42 1.45
N LYS A 87 -4.02 -9.32 2.44
CA LYS A 87 -4.34 -10.73 2.21
C LYS A 87 -5.75 -10.90 1.68
N ASN A 88 -6.72 -10.20 2.25
CA ASN A 88 -8.11 -10.27 1.80
C ASN A 88 -8.25 -9.82 0.35
N ILE A 89 -7.55 -8.74 -0.01
CA ILE A 89 -7.58 -8.22 -1.38
C ILE A 89 -6.88 -9.20 -2.32
N GLU A 90 -5.75 -9.78 -1.90
CA GLU A 90 -5.03 -10.76 -2.70
C GLU A 90 -5.90 -11.99 -2.98
N GLU A 91 -6.67 -12.45 -2.00
CA GLU A 91 -7.62 -13.56 -2.19
C GLU A 91 -8.66 -13.22 -3.24
N THR A 92 -9.13 -11.97 -3.27
CA THR A 92 -10.03 -11.49 -4.31
C THR A 92 -9.36 -11.56 -5.69
N ALA A 93 -8.10 -11.11 -5.78
CA ALA A 93 -7.34 -11.18 -7.03
C ALA A 93 -7.21 -12.62 -7.52
N GLU A 94 -6.90 -13.54 -6.61
CA GLU A 94 -6.79 -14.97 -6.94
C GLU A 94 -8.11 -15.52 -7.48
N ALA A 95 -9.23 -15.13 -6.88
CA ALA A 95 -10.55 -15.56 -7.34
C ALA A 95 -10.89 -14.99 -8.71
N LEU A 96 -10.41 -13.79 -9.03
CA LEU A 96 -10.71 -13.12 -10.30
C LEU A 96 -9.80 -13.56 -11.45
N LYS A 97 -8.64 -14.12 -11.18
CA LYS A 97 -7.66 -14.40 -12.25
C LYS A 97 -8.16 -15.40 -13.29
N GLU A 98 -9.08 -16.28 -12.92
CA GLU A 98 -9.66 -17.27 -13.81
C GLU A 98 -10.86 -16.72 -14.59
N ASN A 99 -11.31 -15.49 -14.28
CA ASN A 99 -12.46 -14.88 -14.92
C ASN A 99 -11.98 -14.02 -16.09
N PRO A 100 -12.34 -14.37 -17.35
CA PRO A 100 -11.87 -13.63 -18.53
C PRO A 100 -12.32 -12.16 -18.52
N PHE A 101 -13.43 -11.83 -17.90
CA PHE A 101 -13.91 -10.45 -17.83
C PHE A 101 -13.16 -9.62 -16.80
N SER A 102 -12.38 -10.25 -15.92
CA SER A 102 -11.68 -9.57 -14.84
C SER A 102 -10.18 -9.39 -15.08
N LYS A 103 -9.64 -9.91 -16.19
CA LYS A 103 -8.19 -9.89 -16.44
C LYS A 103 -7.59 -8.49 -16.38
N GLY A 104 -8.29 -7.49 -16.89
CA GLY A 104 -7.81 -6.12 -16.89
C GLY A 104 -7.72 -5.50 -15.50
N LEU A 105 -8.44 -6.04 -14.54
CA LEU A 105 -8.46 -5.50 -13.17
C LEU A 105 -7.20 -5.85 -12.37
N LEU A 106 -6.48 -6.89 -12.79
CA LEU A 106 -5.32 -7.39 -12.05
C LEU A 106 -3.98 -6.81 -12.51
N LYS A 107 -4.00 -6.03 -13.56
CA LYS A 107 -2.78 -5.44 -14.12
C LYS A 107 -2.27 -4.27 -13.30
#